data_af7d2c7138a67389543eacc07d8c1489
#
_entry.id   af7d2c7138a67389543eacc07d8c1489
#
_cell.length_a   1.000
_cell.length_b   1.000
_cell.length_c   1.000
_cell.angle_alpha   90.00
_cell.angle_beta   90.00
_cell.angle_gamma   90.00
#
_symmetry.space_group_name_H-M   'P 1'
#
loop_
_entity.id
_entity.type
_entity.pdbx_description
1 polymer ?
#
loop_
_entity_poly.entity_id
_entity_poly.type
_entity_poly.pdbx_seq_one_letter_code
_entity_poly.pdbx_strand_id
1 'polypeptide(L)'
;MIVLDASALIEVLLRTKIGPAIERRMFAPGETLHAPHRIDIETTQVLRRHVANGAIDAKRGREAIQDIASLSLRRYGHESLLPRVWEMRDNLSA
;
A
#
# COMPACT_ATOMS: atom_id res chain seq x y z
N MET A 1 -4.77 -1.34 -14.24
CA MET A 1 -5.28 -1.52 -12.89
C MET A 1 -4.29 -2.30 -12.04
N ILE A 2 -3.93 -1.75 -10.91
CA ILE A 2 -3.02 -2.40 -9.96
C ILE A 2 -3.77 -2.57 -8.64
N VAL A 3 -3.73 -3.79 -8.10
CA VAL A 3 -4.26 -4.07 -6.77
C VAL A 3 -3.10 -4.09 -5.80
N LEU A 4 -3.12 -3.18 -4.82
CA LEU A 4 -2.06 -3.07 -3.82
C LEU A 4 -2.39 -3.86 -2.58
N ASP A 5 -1.37 -4.50 -2.00
CA ASP A 5 -1.46 -5.03 -0.65
C ASP A 5 -0.68 -4.12 0.31
N ALA A 6 -0.86 -4.35 1.59
CA ALA A 6 -0.22 -3.53 2.61
C ALA A 6 1.31 -3.64 2.56
N SER A 7 1.85 -4.82 2.24
CA SER A 7 3.29 -5.03 2.16
C SER A 7 3.93 -4.15 1.08
N ALA A 8 3.34 -4.13 -0.12
CA ALA A 8 3.84 -3.32 -1.21
C ALA A 8 3.77 -1.83 -0.86
N LEU A 9 2.67 -1.40 -0.26
CA LEU A 9 2.49 -0.01 0.12
C LEU A 9 3.51 0.43 1.16
N ILE A 10 3.79 -0.41 2.15
CA ILE A 10 4.81 -0.11 3.17
C ILE A 10 6.19 0.06 2.53
N GLU A 11 6.54 -0.78 1.56
CA GLU A 11 7.84 -0.64 0.87
C GLU A 11 7.99 0.73 0.21
N VAL A 12 6.91 1.24 -0.39
CA VAL A 12 6.90 2.56 -1.00
C VAL A 12 6.96 3.67 0.06
N LEU A 13 6.12 3.57 1.08
CA LEU A 13 6.01 4.60 2.13
C LEU A 13 7.31 4.76 2.93
N LEU A 14 7.99 3.68 3.22
CA LEU A 14 9.21 3.69 4.00
C LEU A 14 10.47 3.79 3.13
N ARG A 15 10.29 3.91 1.82
CA ARG A 15 11.38 4.10 0.86
C ARG A 15 12.44 3.01 0.96
N THR A 16 11.98 1.77 1.00
CA THR A 16 12.88 0.63 1.05
C THR A 16 13.56 0.41 -0.30
N LYS A 17 14.47 -0.54 -0.35
CA LYS A 17 15.25 -0.81 -1.55
C LYS A 17 14.39 -1.16 -2.76
N ILE A 18 13.29 -1.88 -2.56
CA ILE A 18 12.38 -2.26 -3.66
C ILE A 18 11.26 -1.24 -3.89
N GLY A 19 11.12 -0.28 -2.99
CA GLY A 19 10.08 0.75 -3.09
C GLY A 19 10.03 1.47 -4.42
N PRO A 20 11.17 1.96 -4.96
CA PRO A 20 11.15 2.67 -6.24
C PRO A 20 10.61 1.86 -7.42
N ALA A 21 10.87 0.56 -7.45
CA ALA A 21 10.34 -0.30 -8.51
C ALA A 21 8.82 -0.43 -8.42
N ILE A 22 8.29 -0.56 -7.21
CA ILE A 22 6.85 -0.62 -6.96
C ILE A 22 6.21 0.71 -7.33
N GLU A 23 6.82 1.80 -6.89
CA GLU A 23 6.32 3.16 -7.14
C GLU A 23 6.23 3.46 -8.64
N ARG A 24 7.23 3.05 -9.42
CA ARG A 24 7.18 3.23 -10.87
C ARG A 24 5.98 2.54 -11.50
N ARG A 25 5.61 1.36 -11.01
CA ARG A 25 4.42 0.66 -11.49
C ARG A 25 3.14 1.37 -11.07
N MET A 26 3.09 1.85 -9.84
CA MET A 26 1.92 2.55 -9.31
C MET A 26 1.57 3.80 -10.12
N PHE A 27 2.58 4.55 -10.53
CA PHE A 27 2.39 5.82 -11.21
C PHE A 27 2.65 5.77 -12.70
N ALA A 28 2.67 4.59 -13.29
CA ALA A 28 2.78 4.44 -14.74
C ALA A 28 1.55 5.07 -15.42
N PRO A 29 1.74 5.67 -16.61
CA PRO A 29 0.62 6.29 -17.31
C PRO A 29 -0.54 5.32 -17.54
N GLY A 30 -1.76 5.78 -17.26
CA GLY A 30 -2.96 4.99 -17.42
C GLY A 30 -3.28 4.01 -16.30
N GLU A 31 -2.43 3.92 -15.27
CA GLU A 31 -2.69 3.03 -14.15
C GLU A 31 -3.65 3.61 -13.14
N THR A 32 -4.49 2.74 -12.59
CA THR A 32 -5.35 3.07 -11.44
C THR A 32 -4.99 2.16 -10.28
N LEU A 33 -5.07 2.69 -9.06
CA LEU A 33 -4.70 1.97 -7.85
C LEU A 33 -5.93 1.52 -7.10
N HIS A 34 -5.95 0.27 -6.69
CA HIS A 34 -7.08 -0.37 -6.02
C HIS A 34 -6.62 -1.19 -4.84
N ALA A 35 -7.42 -1.23 -3.78
CA ALA A 35 -7.11 -2.01 -2.59
C ALA A 35 -8.37 -2.34 -1.81
N PRO A 36 -8.34 -3.41 -0.99
CA PRO A 36 -9.43 -3.64 -0.05
C PRO A 36 -9.44 -2.53 1.03
N HIS A 37 -10.61 -2.24 1.58
CA HIS A 37 -10.77 -1.24 2.64
C HIS A 37 -9.80 -1.42 3.80
N ARG A 38 -9.52 -2.67 4.16
CA ARG A 38 -8.65 -2.96 5.30
C ARG A 38 -7.20 -2.56 5.11
N ILE A 39 -6.80 -2.13 3.90
CA ILE A 39 -5.42 -1.71 3.67
C ILE A 39 -5.02 -0.57 4.60
N ASP A 40 -5.95 0.32 4.90
CA ASP A 40 -5.67 1.45 5.79
C ASP A 40 -5.31 0.97 7.19
N ILE A 41 -6.08 0.04 7.72
CA ILE A 41 -5.84 -0.51 9.06
C ILE A 41 -4.57 -1.36 9.08
N GLU A 42 -4.38 -2.23 8.10
CA GLU A 42 -3.21 -3.08 8.02
C GLU A 42 -1.92 -2.27 7.94
N THR A 43 -1.91 -1.25 7.08
CA THR A 43 -0.75 -0.39 6.92
C THR A 43 -0.47 0.40 8.20
N THR A 44 -1.52 0.94 8.82
CA THR A 44 -1.39 1.68 10.08
C THR A 44 -0.82 0.79 11.19
N GLN A 45 -1.27 -0.45 11.27
CA GLN A 45 -0.75 -1.40 12.28
C GLN A 45 0.73 -1.69 12.07
N VAL A 46 1.16 -1.86 10.84
CA VAL A 46 2.59 -2.08 10.55
C VAL A 46 3.40 -0.85 10.94
N LEU A 47 2.94 0.34 10.59
CA LEU A 47 3.62 1.59 10.97
C LEU A 47 3.71 1.76 12.48
N ARG A 48 2.64 1.45 13.20
CA ARG A 48 2.64 1.50 14.66
C ARG A 48 3.71 0.59 15.27
N ARG A 49 3.82 -0.64 14.75
CA ARG A 49 4.85 -1.58 15.22
C ARG A 49 6.25 -1.06 14.95
N HIS A 50 6.46 -0.47 13.78
CA HIS A 50 7.77 0.11 13.43
C HIS A 50 8.15 1.27 14.34
N VAL A 51 7.20 2.12 14.70
CA VAL A 51 7.43 3.20 15.66
C VAL A 51 7.72 2.61 17.04
N ALA A 52 6.93 1.64 17.48
CA ALA A 52 7.07 1.05 18.81
C ALA A 52 8.41 0.36 19.01
N ASN A 53 8.95 -0.29 17.97
CA ASN A 53 10.23 -0.99 18.06
C ASN A 53 11.44 -0.15 17.65
N GLY A 54 11.21 1.14 17.35
CA GLY A 54 12.29 2.06 17.03
C GLY A 54 12.79 2.00 15.59
N ALA A 55 12.16 1.23 14.71
CA ALA A 55 12.58 1.15 13.32
C ALA A 55 12.38 2.47 12.57
N ILE A 56 11.33 3.22 12.92
CA ILE A 56 11.09 4.57 12.42
C ILE A 56 10.66 5.45 13.59
N ASP A 57 10.84 6.77 13.49
CA ASP A 57 10.35 7.66 14.51
C ASP A 57 8.87 8.03 14.29
N ALA A 58 8.26 8.63 15.31
CA ALA A 58 6.84 8.98 15.25
C ALA A 58 6.53 10.01 14.16
N LYS A 59 7.46 10.90 13.88
CA LYS A 59 7.29 11.90 12.83
C LYS A 59 7.18 11.22 11.47
N ARG A 60 8.07 10.28 11.20
CA ARG A 60 8.06 9.53 9.94
C ARG A 60 6.80 8.68 9.81
N GLY A 61 6.33 8.09 10.92
CA GLY A 61 5.07 7.37 10.94
C GLY A 61 3.89 8.25 10.55
N ARG A 62 3.81 9.46 11.10
CA ARG A 62 2.75 10.41 10.74
C ARG A 62 2.82 10.83 9.27
N GLU A 63 4.03 11.07 8.77
CA GLU A 63 4.21 11.41 7.35
C GLU A 63 3.70 10.30 6.44
N ALA A 64 3.99 9.06 6.78
CA ALA A 64 3.52 7.91 6.01
C ALA A 64 1.99 7.83 5.99
N ILE A 65 1.34 8.09 7.12
CA ILE A 65 -0.13 8.12 7.20
C ILE A 65 -0.68 9.24 6.29
N GLN A 66 -0.05 10.40 6.29
CA GLN A 66 -0.46 11.50 5.42
C GLN A 66 -0.28 11.14 3.94
N ASP A 67 0.80 10.44 3.61
CA ASP A 67 1.07 9.98 2.25
C ASP A 67 -0.02 9.02 1.76
N ILE A 68 -0.46 8.10 2.63
CA ILE A 68 -1.57 7.19 2.30
C ILE A 68 -2.84 7.98 1.98
N ALA A 69 -3.15 8.98 2.80
CA ALA A 69 -4.33 9.80 2.62
C ALA A 69 -4.29 10.59 1.30
N SER A 70 -3.09 10.89 0.82
CA SER A 70 -2.89 11.64 -0.43
C SER A 70 -2.95 10.79 -1.68
N LEU A 71 -2.88 9.46 -1.56
CA LEU A 71 -2.92 8.58 -2.71
C LEU A 71 -4.30 8.50 -3.32
N SER A 72 -4.37 8.54 -4.65
CA SER A 72 -5.62 8.29 -5.39
C SER A 72 -5.89 6.80 -5.42
N LEU A 73 -6.24 6.25 -4.29
CA LEU A 73 -6.44 4.82 -4.08
C LEU A 73 -7.93 4.53 -3.96
N ARG A 74 -8.43 3.68 -4.84
CA ARG A 74 -9.82 3.23 -4.79
C ARG A 74 -9.94 2.06 -3.84
N ARG A 75 -10.74 2.23 -2.81
CA ARG A 75 -10.94 1.23 -1.76
C ARG A 75 -12.24 0.48 -1.98
N TYR A 76 -12.20 -0.83 -1.81
CA TYR A 76 -13.34 -1.71 -2.07
C TYR A 76 -13.62 -2.59 -0.87
N GLY A 77 -14.88 -2.96 -0.71
CA GLY A 77 -15.23 -4.02 0.22
C GLY A 77 -14.53 -5.31 -0.18
N HIS A 78 -14.13 -6.09 0.81
CA HIS A 78 -13.35 -7.30 0.60
C HIS A 78 -13.99 -8.23 -0.45
N GLU A 79 -15.29 -8.46 -0.34
CA GLU A 79 -16.01 -9.37 -1.24
C GLU A 79 -16.00 -8.89 -2.69
N SER A 80 -16.06 -7.56 -2.90
CA SER A 80 -16.06 -6.98 -4.25
C SER A 80 -14.78 -7.24 -5.00
N LEU A 81 -13.66 -7.39 -4.27
CA LEU A 81 -12.36 -7.60 -4.88
C LEU A 81 -12.00 -9.06 -5.12
N LEU A 82 -12.65 -10.00 -4.46
CA LEU A 82 -12.27 -11.41 -4.53
C LEU A 82 -12.16 -11.95 -5.96
N PRO A 83 -13.16 -11.77 -6.83
CA PRO A 83 -13.05 -12.26 -8.20
C PRO A 83 -11.89 -11.61 -8.96
N ARG A 84 -11.69 -10.31 -8.75
CA ARG A 84 -10.65 -9.56 -9.44
C ARG A 84 -9.25 -9.96 -8.96
N VAL A 85 -9.09 -10.15 -7.68
CA VAL A 85 -7.82 -10.63 -7.11
C VAL A 85 -7.48 -12.00 -7.68
N TRP A 86 -8.48 -12.88 -7.78
CA TRP A 86 -8.27 -14.20 -8.36
C TRP A 86 -7.81 -14.13 -9.83
N GLU A 87 -8.46 -13.29 -10.63
CA GLU A 87 -8.07 -13.08 -12.03
C GLU A 87 -6.63 -12.59 -12.17
N MET A 88 -6.18 -11.78 -11.23
CA MET A 88 -4.87 -11.13 -11.27
C MET A 88 -3.83 -11.83 -10.39
N ARG A 89 -4.08 -13.06 -9.98
CA ARG A 89 -3.23 -13.77 -9.01
C ARG A 89 -1.76 -13.84 -9.38
N ASP A 90 -1.45 -13.84 -10.66
CA ASP A 90 -0.07 -13.90 -11.14
C ASP A 90 0.56 -12.51 -11.29
N ASN A 91 -0.23 -11.45 -11.13
CA ASN A 91 0.19 -10.06 -11.35
C ASN A 91 0.10 -9.21 -10.09
N LEU A 92 -0.22 -9.81 -8.93
CA LEU A 92 -0.30 -9.06 -7.68
C LEU A 92 1.09 -8.63 -7.23
N SER A 93 1.19 -7.37 -6.83
CA SER A 93 2.40 -6.85 -6.21
C SER A 93 2.54 -7.38 -4.81
N ALA A 94 3.61 -8.00 -4.53
CA ALA A 94 3.89 -8.54 -3.20
C ALA A 94 4.96 -7.71 -2.51
#